data_815ead4909dd295b8a6bcd78a8c69fea
#
_entry.id   815ead4909dd295b8a6bcd78a8c69fea
#
_cell.length_a   1.000
_cell.length_b   1.000
_cell.length_c   1.000
_cell.angle_alpha   90.00
_cell.angle_beta   90.00
_cell.angle_gamma   90.00
#
_symmetry.space_group_name_H-M   'P 1'
#
loop_
_entity.id
_entity.type
_entity.pdbx_description
1 polymer ?
#
loop_
_entity_poly.entity_id
_entity_poly.type
_entity_poly.pdbx_seq_one_letter_code
_entity_poly.pdbx_strand_id
1 'polypeptide(L)'
;LQELLAGGAGLVLMSHLGRPKGPDPAWSMEPVGRALAALIDRPVRVLDVVVGRRAEEAAARLAPGDVLLLENLRFDAGEKADDPGFAAALSRLADAYVNDAFGTAHRAAASVVGVTRLLPSFAGRLMARELVMLTRVFAAPDRPFVVLLGGAKISDKIGVIDALLPRADAILVGGGMANTFLAAAGMAA
;
A
#
# COMPACT_ATOMS: atom_id res chain seq x y z
N LEU A 1 9.69 0.11 11.01
CA LEU A 1 10.95 0.79 10.72
C LEU A 1 11.95 0.60 11.86
N GLN A 2 11.60 0.94 13.10
CA GLN A 2 12.49 0.85 14.27
C GLN A 2 13.12 -0.54 14.44
N GLU A 3 12.38 -1.61 14.19
CA GLU A 3 12.87 -2.99 14.25
C GLU A 3 14.00 -3.25 13.21
N LEU A 4 13.83 -2.79 11.98
CA LEU A 4 14.85 -2.90 10.94
C LEU A 4 16.08 -2.05 11.25
N LEU A 5 15.88 -0.85 11.75
CA LEU A 5 16.96 0.05 12.17
C LEU A 5 17.76 -0.54 13.35
N ALA A 6 17.06 -1.14 14.32
CA ALA A 6 17.71 -1.84 15.44
C ALA A 6 18.49 -3.08 14.99
N GLY A 7 18.07 -3.72 13.89
CA GLY A 7 18.79 -4.81 13.23
C GLY A 7 19.97 -4.35 12.37
N GLY A 8 20.26 -3.05 12.31
CA GLY A 8 21.40 -2.51 11.57
C GLY A 8 21.13 -2.28 10.08
N ALA A 9 19.87 -2.26 9.64
CA ALA A 9 19.56 -1.96 8.25
C ALA A 9 19.69 -0.45 7.95
N GLY A 10 20.26 -0.10 6.77
CA GLY A 10 19.99 1.18 6.11
C GLY A 10 18.66 1.11 5.38
N LEU A 11 17.83 2.12 5.50
CA LEU A 11 16.47 2.08 4.94
C LEU A 11 16.31 3.06 3.78
N VAL A 12 15.86 2.55 2.64
CA VAL A 12 15.29 3.35 1.54
C VAL A 12 13.78 3.26 1.62
N LEU A 13 13.13 4.36 1.96
CA LEU A 13 11.69 4.44 2.06
C LEU A 13 11.11 4.99 0.76
N MET A 14 10.04 4.37 0.29
CA MET A 14 9.29 4.82 -0.88
C MET A 14 7.80 4.86 -0.57
N SER A 15 7.14 5.92 -0.97
CA SER A 15 5.71 6.13 -0.74
C SER A 15 5.14 7.12 -1.75
N HIS A 16 3.83 7.38 -1.65
CA HIS A 16 3.17 8.38 -2.45
C HIS A 16 2.22 9.24 -1.63
N LEU A 17 2.00 10.46 -2.08
CA LEU A 17 1.06 11.42 -1.51
C LEU A 17 0.11 11.90 -2.60
N GLY A 18 -1.19 11.87 -2.35
CA GLY A 18 -2.21 12.41 -3.24
C GLY A 18 -2.29 11.72 -4.61
N ARG A 19 -2.72 12.50 -5.60
CA ARG A 19 -2.87 12.06 -7.00
C ARG A 19 -2.31 13.10 -7.98
N PRO A 20 -1.02 13.43 -7.87
CA PRO A 20 -0.41 14.40 -8.76
C PRO A 20 -0.44 13.91 -10.21
N LYS A 21 -0.40 14.87 -11.14
CA LYS A 21 -0.26 14.59 -12.59
C LYS A 21 1.20 14.62 -13.04
N GLY A 22 2.12 14.97 -12.16
CA GLY A 22 3.55 15.11 -12.35
C GLY A 22 4.18 15.79 -11.12
N PRO A 23 5.47 16.15 -11.17
CA PRO A 23 6.14 16.86 -10.10
C PRO A 23 5.43 18.15 -9.72
N ASP A 24 5.11 18.31 -8.43
CA ASP A 24 4.42 19.46 -7.86
C ASP A 24 4.81 19.58 -6.38
N PRO A 25 5.37 20.73 -5.95
CA PRO A 25 5.80 20.95 -4.57
C PRO A 25 4.71 20.69 -3.51
N ALA A 26 3.42 20.88 -3.88
CA ALA A 26 2.30 20.59 -2.98
C ALA A 26 2.18 19.10 -2.60
N TRP A 27 2.75 18.23 -3.40
CA TRP A 27 2.74 16.78 -3.22
C TRP A 27 4.12 16.19 -2.90
N SER A 28 5.09 17.03 -2.53
CA SER A 28 6.43 16.59 -2.15
C SER A 28 6.40 15.76 -0.86
N MET A 29 7.33 14.81 -0.76
CA MET A 29 7.53 13.98 0.42
C MET A 29 8.31 14.69 1.54
N GLU A 30 8.81 15.89 1.33
CA GLU A 30 9.59 16.64 2.33
C GLU A 30 8.84 16.84 3.67
N PRO A 31 7.54 17.25 3.70
CA PRO A 31 6.80 17.34 4.96
C PRO A 31 6.63 15.98 5.65
N VAL A 32 6.47 14.91 4.87
CA VAL A 32 6.35 13.53 5.38
C VAL A 32 7.67 13.09 6.02
N GLY A 33 8.80 13.38 5.37
CA GLY A 33 10.12 13.09 5.90
C GLY A 33 10.40 13.78 7.24
N ARG A 34 10.04 15.07 7.37
CA ARG A 34 10.18 15.80 8.64
C ARG A 34 9.30 15.22 9.74
N ALA A 35 8.05 14.89 9.44
CA ALA A 35 7.15 14.27 10.41
C ALA A 35 7.65 12.87 10.84
N LEU A 36 8.16 12.09 9.89
CA LEU A 36 8.72 10.77 10.17
C LEU A 36 9.96 10.88 11.05
N ALA A 37 10.87 11.81 10.78
CA ALA A 37 12.07 12.03 11.58
C ALA A 37 11.75 12.27 13.06
N ALA A 38 10.72 13.10 13.33
CA ALA A 38 10.25 13.35 14.69
C ALA A 38 9.64 12.10 15.35
N LEU A 39 8.94 11.24 14.58
CA LEU A 39 8.31 10.02 15.11
C LEU A 39 9.30 8.90 15.44
N ILE A 40 10.37 8.79 14.67
CA ILE A 40 11.38 7.73 14.86
C ILE A 40 12.60 8.19 15.66
N ASP A 41 12.62 9.49 16.02
CA ASP A 41 13.75 10.15 16.73
C ASP A 41 15.09 9.93 16.01
N ARG A 42 15.09 10.12 14.68
CA ARG A 42 16.26 9.95 13.81
C ARG A 42 16.18 10.86 12.59
N PRO A 43 17.31 11.32 12.05
CA PRO A 43 17.33 12.04 10.78
C PRO A 43 16.72 11.19 9.66
N VAL A 44 15.88 11.79 8.84
CA VAL A 44 15.38 11.24 7.59
C VAL A 44 15.84 12.15 6.47
N ARG A 45 16.70 11.63 5.61
CA ARG A 45 17.14 12.35 4.41
C ARG A 45 16.07 12.20 3.34
N VAL A 46 15.49 13.28 2.88
CA VAL A 46 14.53 13.29 1.76
C VAL A 46 15.26 13.62 0.48
N LEU A 47 15.02 12.85 -0.58
CA LEU A 47 15.50 13.17 -1.93
C LEU A 47 14.41 13.95 -2.70
N ASP A 48 14.84 14.76 -3.64
CA ASP A 48 14.00 15.46 -4.62
C ASP A 48 13.84 14.64 -5.93
N VAL A 49 14.21 13.35 -5.91
CA VAL A 49 14.09 12.41 -7.03
C VAL A 49 13.59 11.07 -6.54
N VAL A 50 12.94 10.31 -7.44
CA VAL A 50 12.46 8.97 -7.14
C VAL A 50 13.51 7.92 -7.51
N VAL A 51 14.04 7.99 -8.71
CA VAL A 51 15.01 7.02 -9.26
C VAL A 51 16.14 7.74 -9.98
N GLY A 52 17.11 6.97 -10.50
CA GLY A 52 18.24 7.44 -11.28
C GLY A 52 19.49 7.63 -10.46
N ARG A 53 20.55 8.13 -11.10
CA ARG A 53 21.90 8.17 -10.54
C ARG A 53 21.98 8.81 -9.14
N ARG A 54 21.25 9.90 -8.91
CA ARG A 54 21.25 10.58 -7.59
C ARG A 54 20.65 9.71 -6.50
N ALA A 55 19.57 8.97 -6.80
CA ALA A 55 18.97 8.02 -5.86
C ALA A 55 19.90 6.82 -5.60
N GLU A 56 20.52 6.28 -6.65
CA GLU A 56 21.47 5.17 -6.54
C GLU A 56 22.69 5.55 -5.73
N GLU A 57 23.31 6.71 -5.98
CA GLU A 57 24.43 7.21 -5.21
C GLU A 57 24.06 7.49 -3.75
N ALA A 58 22.85 7.97 -3.49
CA ALA A 58 22.39 8.23 -2.14
C ALA A 58 22.13 6.92 -1.37
N ALA A 59 21.51 5.94 -2.01
CA ALA A 59 21.25 4.61 -1.44
C ALA A 59 22.57 3.87 -1.14
N ALA A 60 23.52 3.91 -2.07
CA ALA A 60 24.84 3.25 -1.91
C ALA A 60 25.70 3.83 -0.76
N ARG A 61 25.37 5.03 -0.28
CA ARG A 61 26.06 5.69 0.86
C ARG A 61 25.38 5.49 2.20
N LEU A 62 24.27 4.75 2.25
CA LEU A 62 23.58 4.50 3.51
C LEU A 62 24.44 3.65 4.45
N ALA A 63 24.66 4.15 5.64
CA ALA A 63 25.22 3.38 6.74
C ALA A 63 24.09 2.63 7.52
N PRO A 64 24.44 1.61 8.30
CA PRO A 64 23.50 0.99 9.22
C PRO A 64 22.80 2.04 10.11
N GLY A 65 21.48 2.02 10.10
CA GLY A 65 20.66 2.96 10.87
C GLY A 65 20.28 4.26 10.15
N ASP A 66 20.79 4.50 8.93
CA ASP A 66 20.39 5.65 8.11
C ASP A 66 19.02 5.43 7.48
N VAL A 67 18.32 6.54 7.26
CA VAL A 67 17.00 6.55 6.63
C VAL A 67 16.97 7.54 5.47
N LEU A 68 16.69 7.03 4.28
CA LEU A 68 16.49 7.77 3.05
C LEU A 68 15.02 7.67 2.63
N LEU A 69 14.38 8.78 2.35
CA LEU A 69 13.03 8.82 1.77
C LEU A 69 13.12 9.36 0.34
N LEU A 70 12.62 8.60 -0.61
CA LEU A 70 12.52 9.02 -2.00
C LEU A 70 11.42 10.07 -2.16
N GLU A 71 11.47 10.84 -3.22
CA GLU A 71 10.37 11.74 -3.58
C GLU A 71 9.12 10.91 -3.98
N ASN A 72 7.99 11.59 -4.09
CA ASN A 72 6.69 10.99 -4.36
C ASN A 72 6.72 10.08 -5.59
N LEU A 73 6.52 8.78 -5.39
CA LEU A 73 6.53 7.78 -6.46
C LEU A 73 5.59 8.13 -7.63
N ARG A 74 4.49 8.83 -7.33
CA ARG A 74 3.48 9.22 -8.34
C ARG A 74 3.89 10.38 -9.22
N PHE A 75 5.05 10.96 -9.00
CA PHE A 75 5.63 11.90 -9.95
C PHE A 75 6.12 11.20 -11.23
N ASP A 76 6.39 9.90 -11.16
CA ASP A 76 6.70 9.08 -12.32
C ASP A 76 5.44 8.29 -12.78
N ALA A 77 5.15 8.36 -14.08
CA ALA A 77 4.02 7.64 -14.67
C ALA A 77 4.22 6.11 -14.62
N GLY A 78 5.47 5.66 -14.62
CA GLY A 78 5.86 4.25 -14.54
C GLY A 78 5.38 3.57 -13.25
N GLU A 79 5.21 4.33 -12.15
CA GLU A 79 4.67 3.77 -10.91
C GLU A 79 3.30 3.15 -11.12
N LYS A 80 2.36 3.88 -11.71
CA LYS A 80 0.99 3.38 -11.92
C LYS A 80 0.87 2.37 -13.06
N ALA A 81 1.80 2.39 -13.99
CA ALA A 81 1.82 1.52 -15.14
C ALA A 81 2.44 0.16 -14.86
N ASP A 82 2.98 -0.08 -13.65
CA ASP A 82 3.83 -1.24 -13.34
C ASP A 82 4.97 -1.37 -14.37
N ASP A 83 5.57 -0.22 -14.73
CA ASP A 83 6.59 -0.17 -15.77
C ASP A 83 7.84 -0.96 -15.37
N PRO A 84 8.30 -1.91 -16.18
CA PRO A 84 9.44 -2.75 -15.84
C PRO A 84 10.75 -1.97 -15.69
N GLY A 85 10.95 -0.90 -16.46
CA GLY A 85 12.14 -0.06 -16.38
C GLY A 85 12.17 0.75 -15.09
N PHE A 86 11.01 1.28 -14.68
CA PHE A 86 10.87 1.97 -13.41
C PHE A 86 11.03 1.02 -12.22
N ALA A 87 10.43 -0.18 -12.28
CA ALA A 87 10.62 -1.22 -11.26
C ALA A 87 12.10 -1.64 -11.14
N ALA A 88 12.79 -1.81 -12.27
CA ALA A 88 14.23 -2.10 -12.28
C ALA A 88 15.06 -0.95 -11.70
N ALA A 89 14.66 0.30 -11.91
CA ALA A 89 15.33 1.44 -11.30
C ALA A 89 15.13 1.49 -9.79
N LEU A 90 13.94 1.18 -9.29
CA LEU A 90 13.67 1.05 -7.86
C LEU A 90 14.45 -0.10 -7.22
N SER A 91 14.54 -1.25 -7.90
CA SER A 91 15.22 -2.43 -7.37
C SER A 91 16.74 -2.26 -7.18
N ARG A 92 17.36 -1.32 -7.90
CA ARG A 92 18.79 -1.00 -7.72
C ARG A 92 19.11 -0.23 -6.44
N LEU A 93 18.08 0.22 -5.72
CA LEU A 93 18.26 1.05 -4.51
C LEU A 93 18.41 0.23 -3.23
N ALA A 94 18.19 -1.09 -3.26
CA ALA A 94 18.22 -1.93 -2.06
C ALA A 94 18.49 -3.40 -2.41
N ASP A 95 18.88 -4.19 -1.40
CA ASP A 95 19.14 -5.63 -1.51
C ASP A 95 17.90 -6.49 -1.26
N ALA A 96 16.89 -5.94 -0.58
CA ALA A 96 15.64 -6.61 -0.24
C ALA A 96 14.50 -5.61 -0.17
N TYR A 97 13.29 -6.08 -0.40
CA TYR A 97 12.07 -5.29 -0.38
C TYR A 97 11.12 -5.74 0.73
N VAL A 98 10.55 -4.79 1.46
CA VAL A 98 9.51 -5.05 2.45
C VAL A 98 8.26 -4.24 2.11
N ASN A 99 7.16 -4.92 1.83
CA ASN A 99 5.87 -4.26 1.64
C ASN A 99 5.12 -4.19 2.98
N ASP A 100 4.93 -2.98 3.47
CA ASP A 100 4.12 -2.71 4.67
C ASP A 100 2.95 -1.76 4.37
N ALA A 101 2.60 -1.61 3.10
CA ALA A 101 1.56 -0.71 2.60
C ALA A 101 0.30 -1.49 2.18
N PHE A 102 -0.38 -2.13 3.13
CA PHE A 102 -1.57 -2.95 2.88
C PHE A 102 -2.65 -2.20 2.08
N GLY A 103 -2.90 -0.93 2.41
CA GLY A 103 -3.90 -0.11 1.72
C GLY A 103 -3.67 0.07 0.21
N THR A 104 -2.47 -0.19 -0.30
CA THR A 104 -2.14 -0.13 -1.73
C THR A 104 -1.90 -1.50 -2.36
N ALA A 105 -1.87 -2.58 -1.58
CA ALA A 105 -1.54 -3.93 -2.04
C ALA A 105 -2.49 -4.47 -3.14
N HIS A 106 -3.69 -3.88 -3.26
CA HIS A 106 -4.66 -4.20 -4.30
C HIS A 106 -4.34 -3.58 -5.69
N ARG A 107 -3.25 -2.82 -5.81
CA ARG A 107 -2.88 -2.13 -7.06
C ARG A 107 -1.67 -2.81 -7.70
N ALA A 108 -1.76 -3.05 -9.00
CA ALA A 108 -0.61 -3.40 -9.81
C ALA A 108 0.19 -2.11 -10.08
N ALA A 109 1.15 -1.81 -9.22
CA ALA A 109 2.05 -0.67 -9.31
C ALA A 109 3.50 -1.15 -9.24
N ALA A 110 4.43 -0.44 -9.86
CA ALA A 110 5.83 -0.86 -9.93
C ALA A 110 6.45 -1.07 -8.53
N SER A 111 6.14 -0.19 -7.57
CA SER A 111 6.60 -0.30 -6.19
C SER A 111 5.90 -1.40 -5.38
N VAL A 112 4.81 -1.99 -5.89
CA VAL A 112 4.03 -3.04 -5.20
C VAL A 112 4.26 -4.41 -5.84
N VAL A 113 4.22 -4.49 -7.17
CA VAL A 113 4.31 -5.74 -7.93
C VAL A 113 5.62 -5.83 -8.69
N GLY A 114 6.01 -4.80 -9.46
CA GLY A 114 7.19 -4.82 -10.31
C GLY A 114 8.47 -5.14 -9.55
N VAL A 115 8.70 -4.45 -8.43
CA VAL A 115 9.91 -4.62 -7.61
C VAL A 115 10.00 -6.02 -6.98
N THR A 116 8.87 -6.69 -6.69
CA THR A 116 8.88 -8.04 -6.10
C THR A 116 9.36 -9.13 -7.04
N ARG A 117 9.39 -8.86 -8.34
CA ARG A 117 9.94 -9.77 -9.35
C ARG A 117 11.46 -9.71 -9.43
N LEU A 118 12.07 -8.70 -8.81
CA LEU A 118 13.48 -8.35 -8.97
C LEU A 118 14.27 -8.46 -7.66
N LEU A 119 13.61 -8.35 -6.51
CA LEU A 119 14.24 -8.43 -5.19
C LEU A 119 13.62 -9.52 -4.30
N PRO A 120 14.39 -10.10 -3.38
CA PRO A 120 13.83 -10.84 -2.25
C PRO A 120 12.81 -9.97 -1.53
N SER A 121 11.56 -10.46 -1.41
CA SER A 121 10.42 -9.64 -0.99
C SER A 121 9.72 -10.24 0.21
N PHE A 122 9.38 -9.40 1.16
CA PHE A 122 8.81 -9.78 2.45
C PHE A 122 7.59 -8.92 2.80
N ALA A 123 6.67 -9.49 3.58
CA ALA A 123 5.60 -8.74 4.18
C ALA A 123 6.09 -8.01 5.44
N GLY A 124 5.80 -6.73 5.54
CA GLY A 124 6.00 -5.98 6.78
C GLY A 124 4.97 -6.36 7.85
N ARG A 125 5.13 -5.83 9.06
CA ARG A 125 4.30 -6.19 10.23
C ARG A 125 2.82 -5.84 10.04
N LEU A 126 2.52 -4.68 9.44
CA LEU A 126 1.14 -4.29 9.15
C LEU A 126 0.54 -5.24 8.10
N MET A 127 1.25 -5.47 7.00
CA MET A 127 0.82 -6.39 5.95
C MET A 127 0.55 -7.79 6.50
N ALA A 128 1.45 -8.34 7.30
CA ALA A 128 1.29 -9.65 7.92
C ALA A 128 0.07 -9.70 8.85
N ARG A 129 -0.14 -8.66 9.68
CA ARG A 129 -1.29 -8.56 10.58
C ARG A 129 -2.61 -8.53 9.82
N GLU A 130 -2.70 -7.71 8.78
CA GLU A 130 -3.91 -7.60 7.94
C GLU A 130 -4.22 -8.94 7.25
N LEU A 131 -3.20 -9.60 6.70
CA LEU A 131 -3.37 -10.93 6.09
C LEU A 131 -3.86 -11.97 7.09
N VAL A 132 -3.29 -12.02 8.29
CA VAL A 132 -3.73 -12.95 9.35
C VAL A 132 -5.20 -12.68 9.71
N MET A 133 -5.58 -11.41 9.93
CA MET A 133 -6.95 -11.04 10.30
C MET A 133 -7.95 -11.38 9.20
N LEU A 134 -7.65 -11.04 7.95
CA LEU A 134 -8.52 -11.37 6.82
C LEU A 134 -8.63 -12.89 6.62
N THR A 135 -7.50 -13.61 6.69
CA THR A 135 -7.52 -15.07 6.56
C THR A 135 -8.39 -15.72 7.62
N ARG A 136 -8.30 -15.27 8.89
CA ARG A 136 -9.15 -15.75 9.97
C ARG A 136 -10.63 -15.53 9.67
N VAL A 137 -11.00 -14.31 9.25
CA VAL A 137 -12.38 -13.96 8.91
C VAL A 137 -12.94 -14.83 7.78
N PHE A 138 -12.12 -15.17 6.76
CA PHE A 138 -12.59 -15.95 5.62
C PHE A 138 -12.47 -17.46 5.80
N ALA A 139 -11.47 -17.96 6.54
CA ALA A 139 -11.25 -19.40 6.69
C ALA A 139 -12.07 -20.04 7.84
N ALA A 140 -12.12 -19.35 8.99
CA ALA A 140 -12.77 -19.85 10.19
C ALA A 140 -13.33 -18.68 11.04
N PRO A 141 -14.39 -18.01 10.59
CA PRO A 141 -14.98 -16.91 11.34
C PRO A 141 -15.62 -17.40 12.65
N ASP A 142 -15.47 -16.60 13.69
CA ASP A 142 -16.26 -16.76 14.91
C ASP A 142 -17.76 -16.57 14.58
N ARG A 143 -18.65 -17.35 15.21
CA ARG A 143 -20.10 -17.29 14.97
C ARG A 143 -20.82 -16.51 16.07
N PRO A 144 -21.86 -15.72 15.73
CA PRO A 144 -22.40 -15.47 14.38
C PRO A 144 -21.49 -14.56 13.54
N PHE A 145 -21.21 -14.97 12.29
CA PHE A 145 -20.49 -14.14 11.33
C PHE A 145 -21.45 -13.24 10.57
N VAL A 146 -21.53 -11.99 10.95
CA VAL A 146 -22.41 -10.98 10.35
C VAL A 146 -21.57 -10.01 9.52
N VAL A 147 -21.95 -9.85 8.27
CA VAL A 147 -21.30 -8.95 7.32
C VAL A 147 -22.14 -7.69 7.14
N LEU A 148 -21.53 -6.52 7.31
CA LEU A 148 -22.15 -5.24 7.01
C LEU A 148 -21.55 -4.66 5.72
N LEU A 149 -22.35 -4.51 4.69
CA LEU A 149 -21.98 -3.94 3.40
C LEU A 149 -22.66 -2.59 3.18
N GLY A 150 -21.89 -1.62 2.72
CA GLY A 150 -22.37 -0.30 2.34
C GLY A 150 -21.67 0.24 1.12
N GLY A 151 -22.31 1.14 0.41
CA GLY A 151 -21.74 1.78 -0.77
C GLY A 151 -22.79 2.30 -1.74
N ALA A 152 -22.35 3.01 -2.77
CA ALA A 152 -23.25 3.56 -3.79
C ALA A 152 -23.51 2.57 -4.95
N LYS A 153 -22.51 1.74 -5.30
CA LYS A 153 -22.57 0.83 -6.45
C LYS A 153 -22.46 -0.62 -6.02
N ILE A 154 -23.46 -1.41 -6.35
CA ILE A 154 -23.47 -2.85 -6.10
C ILE A 154 -22.52 -3.60 -7.04
N SER A 155 -22.38 -3.15 -8.30
CA SER A 155 -21.53 -3.78 -9.32
C SER A 155 -20.09 -4.04 -8.84
N ASP A 156 -19.55 -3.12 -8.06
CA ASP A 156 -18.17 -3.21 -7.55
C ASP A 156 -18.05 -4.20 -6.37
N LYS A 157 -19.17 -4.73 -5.86
CA LYS A 157 -19.24 -5.57 -4.66
C LYS A 157 -19.84 -6.96 -4.91
N ILE A 158 -20.37 -7.24 -6.10
CA ILE A 158 -21.02 -8.53 -6.41
C ILE A 158 -20.09 -9.70 -6.09
N GLY A 159 -18.83 -9.66 -6.57
CA GLY A 159 -17.88 -10.74 -6.30
C GLY A 159 -17.56 -10.93 -4.81
N VAL A 160 -17.61 -9.85 -4.02
CA VAL A 160 -17.43 -9.92 -2.56
C VAL A 160 -18.66 -10.55 -1.91
N ILE A 161 -19.87 -10.17 -2.36
CA ILE A 161 -21.13 -10.72 -1.87
C ILE A 161 -21.18 -12.22 -2.15
N ASP A 162 -20.91 -12.64 -3.38
CA ASP A 162 -20.90 -14.05 -3.79
C ASP A 162 -19.90 -14.88 -2.96
N ALA A 163 -18.74 -14.32 -2.65
CA ALA A 163 -17.73 -14.99 -1.84
C ALA A 163 -18.14 -15.11 -0.35
N LEU A 164 -18.99 -14.20 0.15
CA LEU A 164 -19.41 -14.16 1.55
C LEU A 164 -20.72 -14.90 1.80
N LEU A 165 -21.63 -14.97 0.82
CA LEU A 165 -22.94 -15.63 0.94
C LEU A 165 -22.88 -17.05 1.54
N PRO A 166 -21.96 -17.94 1.12
CA PRO A 166 -21.89 -19.30 1.67
C PRO A 166 -21.26 -19.38 3.06
N ARG A 167 -20.76 -18.26 3.59
CA ARG A 167 -19.96 -18.20 4.83
C ARG A 167 -20.60 -17.41 5.94
N ALA A 168 -21.35 -16.35 5.59
CA ALA A 168 -21.98 -15.45 6.55
C ALA A 168 -23.28 -16.02 7.10
N ASP A 169 -23.54 -15.79 8.39
CA ASP A 169 -24.82 -16.10 9.00
C ASP A 169 -25.87 -15.03 8.64
N ALA A 170 -25.42 -13.81 8.40
CA ALA A 170 -26.26 -12.72 7.90
C ALA A 170 -25.42 -11.70 7.13
N ILE A 171 -26.03 -11.09 6.10
CA ILE A 171 -25.45 -9.95 5.39
C ILE A 171 -26.42 -8.78 5.50
N LEU A 172 -25.97 -7.70 6.14
CA LEU A 172 -26.69 -6.45 6.27
C LEU A 172 -26.22 -5.49 5.18
N VAL A 173 -27.16 -4.97 4.41
CA VAL A 173 -26.85 -4.06 3.30
C VAL A 173 -27.42 -2.67 3.60
N GLY A 174 -26.56 -1.65 3.53
CA GLY A 174 -26.95 -0.26 3.75
C GLY A 174 -26.55 0.67 2.60
N GLY A 175 -26.96 1.94 2.73
CA GLY A 175 -26.66 2.98 1.74
C GLY A 175 -27.37 2.75 0.40
N GLY A 176 -26.85 3.35 -0.68
CA GLY A 176 -27.44 3.24 -2.02
C GLY A 176 -27.53 1.81 -2.57
N MET A 177 -26.72 0.89 -2.05
CA MET A 177 -26.80 -0.53 -2.41
C MET A 177 -28.12 -1.16 -1.95
N ALA A 178 -28.65 -0.77 -0.78
CA ALA A 178 -29.89 -1.30 -0.25
C ALA A 178 -31.07 -1.05 -1.21
N ASN A 179 -31.12 0.13 -1.82
CA ASN A 179 -32.18 0.48 -2.79
C ASN A 179 -32.17 -0.48 -3.98
N THR A 180 -31.02 -0.90 -4.46
CA THR A 180 -30.91 -1.87 -5.57
C THR A 180 -31.50 -3.23 -5.17
N PHE A 181 -31.23 -3.70 -3.94
CA PHE A 181 -31.82 -4.95 -3.44
C PHE A 181 -33.32 -4.83 -3.22
N LEU A 182 -33.79 -3.70 -2.66
CA LEU A 182 -35.24 -3.44 -2.48
C LEU A 182 -35.96 -3.40 -3.82
N ALA A 183 -35.43 -2.71 -4.81
CA ALA A 183 -35.99 -2.67 -6.16
C ALA A 183 -36.02 -4.06 -6.81
N ALA A 184 -34.97 -4.86 -6.66
CA ALA A 184 -34.93 -6.24 -7.15
C ALA A 184 -35.99 -7.14 -6.46
N ALA A 185 -36.30 -6.84 -5.19
CA ALA A 185 -37.36 -7.51 -4.43
C ALA A 185 -38.78 -6.97 -4.74
N GLY A 186 -38.91 -6.04 -5.71
CA GLY A 186 -40.20 -5.45 -6.10
C GLY A 186 -40.71 -4.36 -5.17
N MET A 187 -39.89 -3.84 -4.28
CA MET A 187 -40.24 -2.74 -3.37
C MET A 187 -39.90 -1.39 -4.04
N ALA A 188 -40.76 -0.39 -3.80
CA ALA A 188 -40.45 0.98 -4.20
C ALA A 188 -39.25 1.50 -3.33
N ALA A 189 -38.16 1.92 -3.97
CA ALA A 189 -36.97 2.40 -3.32
C ALA A 189 -36.65 3.86 -3.71
#